data_047b06385b414e3a5564437c9b46acf0
#
_entry.id   047b06385b414e3a5564437c9b46acf0
#
_cell.length_a   1.000
_cell.length_b   1.000
_cell.length_c   1.000
_cell.angle_alpha   90.00
_cell.angle_beta   90.00
_cell.angle_gamma   90.00
#
_symmetry.space_group_name_H-M   'P 1'
#
loop_
_entity.id
_entity.type
_entity.pdbx_description
1 polymer ?
#
loop_
_entity_poly.entity_id
_entity_poly.type
_entity_poly.pdbx_seq_one_letter_code
_entity_poly.pdbx_strand_id
1 'polypeptide(L)'
;KVREMATTVSDMLREKLGVKCHIGISETRNDAEEMFDCYNQSVYALETAKMKDEPVLFFEDLDYSLPKNTYSKTIREALDYIDRNFQDDISLKDVAEAVYLNVWYLSDLFRREVGKTFSEYVKHKRIELAKKLLKESSLKLYEVAYHVGIREQSYFSSLFKKETGMTPKQYREHIEL
;
A
#
# COMPACT_ATOMS: atom_id res chain seq x y z
N LYS A 1 30.14 9.29 -11.90
CA LYS A 1 29.84 10.67 -12.36
C LYS A 1 28.61 11.25 -11.65
N VAL A 2 27.44 10.60 -11.70
CA VAL A 2 26.22 11.10 -11.00
C VAL A 2 26.44 11.13 -9.47
N ARG A 3 27.04 10.10 -8.90
CA ARG A 3 27.39 10.06 -7.45
C ARG A 3 28.27 11.23 -7.03
N GLU A 4 29.37 11.45 -7.74
CA GLU A 4 30.28 12.54 -7.47
C GLU A 4 29.57 13.90 -7.57
N MET A 5 28.74 14.09 -8.60
CA MET A 5 27.99 15.34 -8.76
C MET A 5 27.01 15.58 -7.60
N ALA A 6 26.22 14.58 -7.23
CA ALA A 6 25.25 14.72 -6.14
C ALA A 6 25.90 15.01 -4.79
N THR A 7 27.01 14.33 -4.47
CA THR A 7 27.79 14.60 -3.26
C THR A 7 28.39 16.01 -3.30
N THR A 8 29.00 16.41 -4.43
CA THR A 8 29.58 17.75 -4.57
C THR A 8 28.52 18.85 -4.40
N VAL A 9 27.33 18.67 -4.98
CA VAL A 9 26.21 19.64 -4.82
C VAL A 9 25.78 19.73 -3.36
N SER A 10 25.60 18.61 -2.69
CA SER A 10 25.23 18.59 -1.27
C SER A 10 26.26 19.27 -0.37
N ASP A 11 27.55 18.97 -0.60
CA ASP A 11 28.65 19.56 0.16
C ASP A 11 28.76 21.08 -0.09
N MET A 12 28.62 21.50 -1.35
CA MET A 12 28.63 22.94 -1.70
C MET A 12 27.47 23.70 -1.03
N LEU A 13 26.27 23.13 -0.98
CA LEU A 13 25.11 23.76 -0.32
C LEU A 13 25.35 23.88 1.17
N ARG A 14 25.92 22.87 1.79
CA ARG A 14 26.24 22.88 3.22
C ARG A 14 27.34 23.92 3.55
N GLU A 15 28.45 23.91 2.80
CA GLU A 15 29.62 24.74 3.10
C GLU A 15 29.39 26.22 2.76
N LYS A 16 28.75 26.49 1.59
CA LYS A 16 28.62 27.88 1.13
C LYS A 16 27.35 28.58 1.63
N LEU A 17 26.29 27.84 1.86
CA LEU A 17 24.98 28.40 2.21
C LEU A 17 24.50 27.99 3.59
N GLY A 18 25.17 27.06 4.27
CA GLY A 18 24.74 26.53 5.55
C GLY A 18 23.42 25.73 5.44
N VAL A 19 23.05 25.31 4.24
CA VAL A 19 21.79 24.62 3.96
C VAL A 19 22.01 23.11 4.02
N LYS A 20 21.28 22.44 4.87
CA LYS A 20 21.22 20.98 4.88
C LYS A 20 20.18 20.52 3.87
N CYS A 21 20.58 19.70 2.91
CA CYS A 21 19.69 19.10 1.93
C CYS A 21 19.82 17.58 1.93
N HIS A 22 18.75 16.92 1.48
CA HIS A 22 18.76 15.48 1.22
C HIS A 22 18.45 15.24 -0.27
N ILE A 23 19.15 14.32 -0.89
CA ILE A 23 19.03 14.01 -2.32
C ILE A 23 18.78 12.50 -2.44
N GLY A 24 17.65 12.14 -3.05
CA GLY A 24 17.33 10.77 -3.42
C GLY A 24 17.53 10.54 -4.91
N ILE A 25 18.20 9.49 -5.30
CA ILE A 25 18.54 9.19 -6.70
C ILE A 25 18.03 7.80 -7.07
N SER A 26 17.26 7.71 -8.17
CA SER A 26 16.79 6.45 -8.75
C SER A 26 17.89 5.70 -9.49
N GLU A 27 17.61 4.46 -9.85
CA GLU A 27 18.34 3.77 -10.90
C GLU A 27 18.22 4.49 -12.24
N THR A 28 19.20 4.27 -13.12
CA THR A 28 19.16 4.82 -14.48
C THR A 28 18.39 3.85 -15.37
N ARG A 29 17.35 4.34 -16.05
CA ARG A 29 16.55 3.60 -17.02
C ARG A 29 16.56 4.33 -18.37
N ASN A 30 16.40 3.57 -19.44
CA ASN A 30 16.45 4.09 -20.81
C ASN A 30 15.07 4.20 -21.48
N ASP A 31 14.02 3.70 -20.83
CA ASP A 31 12.66 3.69 -21.36
C ASP A 31 11.80 4.77 -20.70
N ALA A 32 11.03 5.49 -21.51
CA ALA A 32 10.09 6.49 -21.04
C ALA A 32 8.95 5.87 -20.20
N GLU A 33 8.58 4.62 -20.44
CA GLU A 33 7.59 3.89 -19.67
C GLU A 33 8.07 3.61 -18.23
N GLU A 34 9.38 3.50 -18.04
CA GLU A 34 10.01 3.30 -16.73
C GLU A 34 10.30 4.61 -15.98
N MET A 35 10.04 5.78 -16.59
CA MET A 35 10.30 7.08 -15.94
C MET A 35 9.52 7.26 -14.64
N PHE A 36 8.35 6.67 -14.58
CA PHE A 36 7.50 6.67 -13.41
C PHE A 36 8.12 5.86 -12.25
N ASP A 37 8.70 4.71 -12.56
CA ASP A 37 9.43 3.89 -11.57
C ASP A 37 10.65 4.63 -11.04
N CYS A 38 11.40 5.32 -11.93
CA CYS A 38 12.52 6.14 -11.53
C CYS A 38 12.10 7.27 -10.58
N TYR A 39 10.98 7.93 -10.85
CA TYR A 39 10.45 8.95 -9.94
C TYR A 39 10.16 8.36 -8.56
N ASN A 40 9.47 7.24 -8.49
CA ASN A 40 9.13 6.59 -7.23
C ASN A 40 10.36 6.10 -6.46
N GLN A 41 11.34 5.53 -7.15
CA GLN A 41 12.63 5.14 -6.58
C GLN A 41 13.37 6.35 -5.99
N SER A 42 13.39 7.48 -6.70
CA SER A 42 14.04 8.69 -6.21
C SER A 42 13.35 9.29 -4.98
N VAL A 43 12.02 9.28 -4.95
CA VAL A 43 11.23 9.71 -3.78
C VAL A 43 11.48 8.80 -2.58
N TYR A 44 11.52 7.48 -2.78
CA TYR A 44 11.83 6.54 -1.71
C TYR A 44 13.25 6.72 -1.15
N ALA A 45 14.24 6.88 -2.04
CA ALA A 45 15.61 7.17 -1.63
C ALA A 45 15.70 8.48 -0.85
N LEU A 46 14.96 9.52 -1.29
CA LEU A 46 14.90 10.82 -0.60
C LEU A 46 14.29 10.70 0.81
N GLU A 47 13.15 10.04 0.96
CA GLU A 47 12.51 9.88 2.28
C GLU A 47 13.39 9.02 3.21
N THR A 48 14.04 7.99 2.68
CA THR A 48 15.00 7.18 3.43
C THR A 48 16.23 8.01 3.85
N ALA A 49 16.74 8.87 2.95
CA ALA A 49 17.84 9.79 3.24
C ALA A 49 17.50 10.74 4.38
N LYS A 50 16.28 11.30 4.38
CA LYS A 50 15.79 12.15 5.48
C LYS A 50 15.71 11.39 6.80
N MET A 51 15.21 10.16 6.80
CA MET A 51 15.08 9.32 7.99
C MET A 51 16.44 8.92 8.59
N LYS A 52 17.42 8.63 7.73
CA LYS A 52 18.77 8.23 8.13
C LYS A 52 19.70 9.43 8.36
N ASP A 53 19.23 10.64 8.07
CA ASP A 53 20.03 11.86 8.08
C ASP A 53 21.24 11.83 7.13
N GLU A 54 21.12 11.09 6.03
CA GLU A 54 22.14 10.99 4.98
C GLU A 54 21.95 12.07 3.91
N PRO A 55 23.02 12.78 3.49
CA PRO A 55 22.88 13.87 2.53
C PRO A 55 22.50 13.42 1.12
N VAL A 56 22.98 12.24 0.70
CA VAL A 56 22.71 11.67 -0.62
C VAL A 56 22.50 10.17 -0.48
N LEU A 57 21.40 9.66 -1.03
CA LEU A 57 21.12 8.23 -1.03
C LEU A 57 20.69 7.77 -2.42
N PHE A 58 21.26 6.68 -2.89
CA PHE A 58 20.92 6.05 -4.16
C PHE A 58 19.99 4.89 -3.90
N PHE A 59 18.97 4.74 -4.73
CA PHE A 59 18.03 3.63 -4.63
C PHE A 59 18.74 2.27 -4.74
N GLU A 60 19.75 2.16 -5.61
CA GLU A 60 20.57 0.94 -5.79
C GLU A 60 21.37 0.54 -4.54
N ASP A 61 21.64 1.46 -3.61
CA ASP A 61 22.36 1.19 -2.35
C ASP A 61 21.41 0.75 -1.24
N LEU A 62 20.10 0.87 -1.47
CA LEU A 62 19.11 0.41 -0.53
C LEU A 62 18.97 -1.10 -0.68
N ASP A 63 19.16 -1.81 0.42
CA ASP A 63 18.91 -3.26 0.45
C ASP A 63 17.40 -3.51 0.25
N TYR A 64 17.02 -3.57 -1.02
CA TYR A 64 15.65 -3.83 -1.47
C TYR A 64 15.35 -5.33 -1.57
N SER A 65 16.31 -6.16 -1.20
CA SER A 65 16.14 -7.60 -1.06
C SER A 65 15.33 -7.90 0.20
N LEU A 66 14.02 -7.67 0.13
CA LEU A 66 13.11 -8.14 1.16
C LEU A 66 13.17 -9.67 1.18
N PRO A 67 13.36 -10.28 2.36
CA PRO A 67 13.18 -11.71 2.49
C PRO A 67 11.79 -12.08 2.00
N LYS A 68 11.68 -13.10 1.14
CA LYS A 68 10.45 -13.52 0.43
C LYS A 68 9.24 -13.81 1.33
N ASN A 69 9.35 -13.65 2.65
CA ASN A 69 8.32 -13.98 3.63
C ASN A 69 8.08 -12.89 4.69
N THR A 70 8.63 -11.67 4.55
CA THR A 70 8.44 -10.63 5.57
C THR A 70 8.17 -9.30 4.87
N TYR A 71 6.97 -8.76 5.07
CA TYR A 71 6.63 -7.42 4.61
C TYR A 71 7.57 -6.37 5.20
N SER A 72 7.92 -5.36 4.42
CA SER A 72 8.64 -4.19 4.91
C SER A 72 7.90 -3.56 6.10
N LYS A 73 8.60 -2.81 6.93
CA LYS A 73 7.98 -2.07 8.03
C LYS A 73 6.82 -1.22 7.54
N THR A 74 7.01 -0.52 6.45
CA THR A 74 6.01 0.35 5.83
C THR A 74 4.76 -0.42 5.38
N ILE A 75 4.92 -1.58 4.74
CA ILE A 75 3.76 -2.41 4.35
C ILE A 75 3.07 -2.98 5.56
N ARG A 76 3.78 -3.35 6.62
CA ARG A 76 3.14 -3.76 7.88
C ARG A 76 2.29 -2.65 8.48
N GLU A 77 2.81 -1.42 8.54
CA GLU A 77 2.06 -0.25 9.02
C GLU A 77 0.84 0.06 8.14
N ALA A 78 0.98 -0.08 6.82
CA ALA A 78 -0.13 0.07 5.88
C ALA A 78 -1.20 -1.01 6.08
N LEU A 79 -0.81 -2.26 6.25
CA LEU A 79 -1.73 -3.36 6.53
C LEU A 79 -2.43 -3.18 7.88
N ASP A 80 -1.72 -2.76 8.91
CA ASP A 80 -2.29 -2.45 10.23
C ASP A 80 -3.32 -1.31 10.15
N TYR A 81 -3.04 -0.27 9.36
CA TYR A 81 -4.00 0.81 9.12
C TYR A 81 -5.25 0.29 8.40
N ILE A 82 -5.08 -0.50 7.34
CA ILE A 82 -6.19 -1.10 6.60
C ILE A 82 -7.02 -2.01 7.52
N ASP A 83 -6.38 -2.84 8.32
CA ASP A 83 -7.06 -3.79 9.21
C ASP A 83 -7.91 -3.12 10.28
N ARG A 84 -7.55 -1.92 10.69
CA ARG A 84 -8.36 -1.11 11.63
C ARG A 84 -9.50 -0.35 10.96
N ASN A 85 -9.38 -0.05 9.68
CA ASN A 85 -10.28 0.92 9.02
C ASN A 85 -11.01 0.35 7.78
N PHE A 86 -10.82 -0.92 7.39
CA PHE A 86 -11.36 -1.46 6.12
C PHE A 86 -12.90 -1.47 6.05
N GLN A 87 -13.59 -1.32 7.19
CA GLN A 87 -15.04 -1.20 7.25
C GLN A 87 -15.52 0.22 6.89
N ASP A 88 -14.64 1.19 6.96
CA ASP A 88 -14.90 2.57 6.58
C ASP A 88 -14.60 2.79 5.09
N ASP A 89 -14.95 3.99 4.60
CA ASP A 89 -14.67 4.40 3.21
C ASP A 89 -13.23 4.88 3.07
N ILE A 90 -12.28 3.93 3.13
CA ILE A 90 -10.85 4.22 3.02
C ILE A 90 -10.37 4.16 1.58
N SER A 91 -9.47 5.06 1.24
CA SER A 91 -8.74 5.09 -0.03
C SER A 91 -7.26 4.75 0.16
N LEU A 92 -6.58 4.39 -0.95
CA LEU A 92 -5.13 4.22 -0.93
C LEU A 92 -4.40 5.51 -0.53
N LYS A 93 -5.01 6.67 -0.79
CA LYS A 93 -4.47 7.98 -0.38
C LYS A 93 -4.42 8.11 1.14
N ASP A 94 -5.49 7.71 1.83
CA ASP A 94 -5.53 7.78 3.30
C ASP A 94 -4.46 6.87 3.92
N VAL A 95 -4.26 5.68 3.34
CA VAL A 95 -3.18 4.77 3.78
C VAL A 95 -1.81 5.37 3.52
N ALA A 96 -1.60 5.98 2.36
CA ALA A 96 -0.33 6.60 2.00
C ALA A 96 0.02 7.77 2.93
N GLU A 97 -0.97 8.60 3.27
CA GLU A 97 -0.81 9.68 4.25
C GLU A 97 -0.46 9.13 5.65
N ALA A 98 -1.11 8.05 6.05
CA ALA A 98 -0.86 7.42 7.36
C ALA A 98 0.56 6.82 7.50
N VAL A 99 1.15 6.36 6.39
CA VAL A 99 2.52 5.80 6.37
C VAL A 99 3.55 6.75 5.78
N TYR A 100 3.18 8.03 5.58
CA TYR A 100 4.05 9.10 5.07
C TYR A 100 4.69 8.78 3.72
N LEU A 101 3.94 8.13 2.82
CA LEU A 101 4.39 7.79 1.49
C LEU A 101 3.59 8.51 0.39
N ASN A 102 4.20 8.61 -0.78
CA ASN A 102 3.48 8.95 -1.99
C ASN A 102 2.53 7.78 -2.36
N VAL A 103 1.30 8.12 -2.79
CA VAL A 103 0.24 7.17 -3.15
C VAL A 103 0.69 6.16 -4.20
N TRP A 104 1.40 6.64 -5.21
CA TRP A 104 1.88 5.81 -6.31
C TRP A 104 2.96 4.83 -5.86
N TYR A 105 3.89 5.29 -5.05
CA TYR A 105 4.92 4.44 -4.49
C TYR A 105 4.31 3.35 -3.60
N LEU A 106 3.36 3.74 -2.73
CA LEU A 106 2.64 2.76 -1.91
C LEU A 106 1.89 1.75 -2.78
N SER A 107 1.25 2.20 -3.87
CA SER A 107 0.53 1.31 -4.80
C SER A 107 1.42 0.21 -5.37
N ASP A 108 2.60 0.59 -5.86
CA ASP A 108 3.58 -0.33 -6.42
C ASP A 108 4.17 -1.26 -5.35
N LEU A 109 4.61 -0.68 -4.22
CA LEU A 109 5.16 -1.42 -3.10
C LEU A 109 4.15 -2.45 -2.55
N PHE A 110 2.90 -2.02 -2.38
CA PHE A 110 1.82 -2.87 -1.90
C PHE A 110 1.57 -4.05 -2.85
N ARG A 111 1.46 -3.77 -4.16
CA ARG A 111 1.26 -4.82 -5.17
C ARG A 111 2.43 -5.79 -5.21
N ARG A 112 3.65 -5.30 -5.10
CA ARG A 112 4.88 -6.11 -5.15
C ARG A 112 5.05 -7.01 -3.93
N GLU A 113 4.80 -6.48 -2.74
CA GLU A 113 4.99 -7.23 -1.48
C GLU A 113 3.77 -8.07 -1.13
N VAL A 114 2.55 -7.52 -1.26
CA VAL A 114 1.29 -8.21 -0.90
C VAL A 114 0.77 -9.10 -2.03
N GLY A 115 1.23 -8.87 -3.28
CA GLY A 115 0.81 -9.63 -4.46
C GLY A 115 -0.59 -9.28 -4.96
N LYS A 116 -1.25 -8.27 -4.37
CA LYS A 116 -2.59 -7.79 -4.71
C LYS A 116 -2.61 -6.27 -4.71
N THR A 117 -3.54 -5.67 -5.45
CA THR A 117 -3.80 -4.24 -5.31
C THR A 117 -4.49 -3.94 -3.97
N PHE A 118 -4.37 -2.69 -3.50
CA PHE A 118 -5.09 -2.22 -2.31
C PHE A 118 -6.60 -2.53 -2.38
N SER A 119 -7.23 -2.23 -3.52
CA SER A 119 -8.67 -2.46 -3.70
C SER A 119 -9.04 -3.94 -3.62
N GLU A 120 -8.23 -4.84 -4.18
CA GLU A 120 -8.44 -6.29 -4.08
C GLU A 120 -8.25 -6.78 -2.64
N TYR A 121 -7.26 -6.24 -1.93
CA TYR A 121 -7.00 -6.60 -0.55
C TYR A 121 -8.16 -6.18 0.36
N VAL A 122 -8.63 -4.92 0.26
CA VAL A 122 -9.78 -4.43 1.05
C VAL A 122 -11.06 -5.22 0.74
N LYS A 123 -11.34 -5.47 -0.54
CA LYS A 123 -12.48 -6.31 -0.94
C LYS A 123 -12.40 -7.70 -0.31
N HIS A 124 -11.25 -8.34 -0.36
CA HIS A 124 -11.04 -9.66 0.24
C HIS A 124 -11.29 -9.64 1.75
N LYS A 125 -10.74 -8.66 2.48
CA LYS A 125 -10.98 -8.49 3.93
C LYS A 125 -12.46 -8.32 4.25
N ARG A 126 -13.18 -7.50 3.49
CA ARG A 126 -14.63 -7.29 3.64
C ARG A 126 -15.42 -8.59 3.43
N ILE A 127 -15.04 -9.39 2.45
CA ILE A 127 -15.69 -10.68 2.18
C ILE A 127 -15.39 -11.71 3.27
N GLU A 128 -14.16 -11.76 3.79
CA GLU A 128 -13.84 -12.65 4.91
C GLU A 128 -14.63 -12.28 6.17
N LEU A 129 -14.78 -10.99 6.49
CA LEU A 129 -15.66 -10.55 7.56
C LEU A 129 -17.12 -10.91 7.29
N ALA A 130 -17.59 -10.75 6.03
CA ALA A 130 -18.95 -11.11 5.66
C ALA A 130 -19.22 -12.61 5.88
N LYS A 131 -18.30 -13.49 5.50
CA LYS A 131 -18.40 -14.94 5.75
C LYS A 131 -18.57 -15.23 7.24
N LYS A 132 -17.77 -14.55 8.08
CA LYS A 132 -17.86 -14.70 9.54
C LYS A 132 -19.23 -14.25 10.05
N LEU A 133 -19.70 -13.06 9.67
CA LEU A 133 -20.98 -12.52 10.09
C LEU A 133 -22.17 -13.40 9.63
N LEU A 134 -22.11 -13.90 8.38
CA LEU A 134 -23.14 -14.80 7.85
C LEU A 134 -23.22 -16.11 8.62
N LYS A 135 -22.11 -16.58 9.17
CA LYS A 135 -22.03 -17.83 9.95
C LYS A 135 -22.43 -17.64 11.41
N GLU A 136 -22.00 -16.53 12.02
CA GLU A 136 -22.04 -16.35 13.48
C GLU A 136 -23.21 -15.46 13.93
N SER A 137 -23.98 -14.89 13.00
CA SER A 137 -25.07 -13.97 13.35
C SER A 137 -26.34 -14.18 12.52
N SER A 138 -27.46 -13.76 13.08
CA SER A 138 -28.77 -13.69 12.40
C SER A 138 -29.01 -12.37 11.66
N LEU A 139 -27.96 -11.56 11.45
CA LEU A 139 -28.06 -10.27 10.75
C LEU A 139 -28.66 -10.43 9.35
N LYS A 140 -29.53 -9.50 8.97
CA LYS A 140 -30.05 -9.44 7.60
C LYS A 140 -28.95 -9.09 6.61
N LEU A 141 -29.11 -9.45 5.35
CA LEU A 141 -28.04 -9.25 4.34
C LEU A 141 -27.62 -7.80 4.17
N TYR A 142 -28.54 -6.84 4.30
CA TYR A 142 -28.21 -5.41 4.24
C TYR A 142 -27.41 -4.96 5.46
N GLU A 143 -27.65 -5.55 6.64
CA GLU A 143 -26.88 -5.27 7.86
C GLU A 143 -25.46 -5.83 7.74
N VAL A 144 -25.32 -7.07 7.21
CA VAL A 144 -24.00 -7.63 6.92
C VAL A 144 -23.23 -6.74 5.95
N ALA A 145 -23.87 -6.32 4.83
CA ALA A 145 -23.27 -5.42 3.86
C ALA A 145 -22.78 -4.11 4.52
N TYR A 146 -23.61 -3.51 5.36
CA TYR A 146 -23.26 -2.30 6.09
C TYR A 146 -22.07 -2.50 7.03
N HIS A 147 -22.09 -3.58 7.82
CA HIS A 147 -21.00 -3.90 8.77
C HIS A 147 -19.66 -4.19 8.10
N VAL A 148 -19.65 -4.63 6.86
CA VAL A 148 -18.39 -4.85 6.12
C VAL A 148 -17.96 -3.64 5.31
N GLY A 149 -18.64 -2.50 5.45
CA GLY A 149 -18.31 -1.26 4.75
C GLY A 149 -18.80 -1.20 3.30
N ILE A 150 -19.85 -1.96 2.94
CA ILE A 150 -20.47 -1.92 1.63
C ILE A 150 -21.90 -1.42 1.77
N ARG A 151 -22.15 -0.18 1.36
CA ARG A 151 -23.46 0.49 1.55
C ARG A 151 -24.57 -0.09 0.69
N GLU A 152 -24.22 -0.58 -0.51
CA GLU A 152 -25.21 -1.08 -1.47
C GLU A 152 -25.28 -2.61 -1.43
N GLN A 153 -26.46 -3.15 -1.04
CA GLN A 153 -26.66 -4.60 -0.89
C GLN A 153 -26.53 -5.36 -2.21
N SER A 154 -26.95 -4.75 -3.33
CA SER A 154 -26.84 -5.38 -4.67
C SER A 154 -25.37 -5.57 -5.05
N TYR A 155 -24.55 -4.53 -4.85
CA TYR A 155 -23.11 -4.62 -5.08
C TYR A 155 -22.45 -5.62 -4.13
N PHE A 156 -22.81 -5.62 -2.84
CA PHE A 156 -22.34 -6.63 -1.89
C PHE A 156 -22.62 -8.05 -2.37
N SER A 157 -23.87 -8.34 -2.77
CA SER A 157 -24.27 -9.68 -3.21
C SER A 157 -23.51 -10.14 -4.46
N SER A 158 -23.30 -9.22 -5.41
CA SER A 158 -22.54 -9.49 -6.62
C SER A 158 -21.05 -9.74 -6.34
N LEU A 159 -20.45 -8.90 -5.47
CA LEU A 159 -19.05 -9.04 -5.06
C LEU A 159 -18.86 -10.35 -4.29
N PHE A 160 -19.72 -10.64 -3.32
CA PHE A 160 -19.65 -11.86 -2.52
C PHE A 160 -19.74 -13.12 -3.41
N LYS A 161 -20.69 -13.14 -4.37
CA LYS A 161 -20.82 -14.25 -5.32
C LYS A 161 -19.57 -14.38 -6.20
N LYS A 162 -18.99 -13.28 -6.64
CA LYS A 162 -17.75 -13.29 -7.44
C LYS A 162 -16.57 -13.89 -6.67
N GLU A 163 -16.43 -13.55 -5.40
CA GLU A 163 -15.30 -13.99 -4.57
C GLU A 163 -15.48 -15.41 -3.99
N THR A 164 -16.72 -15.87 -3.79
CA THR A 164 -17.01 -17.15 -3.10
C THR A 164 -17.67 -18.20 -3.99
N GLY A 165 -18.15 -17.83 -5.16
CA GLY A 165 -18.93 -18.70 -6.05
C GLY A 165 -20.41 -18.80 -5.68
N MET A 166 -20.83 -18.34 -4.49
CA MET A 166 -22.20 -18.45 -3.97
C MET A 166 -22.77 -17.08 -3.60
N THR A 167 -24.08 -16.92 -3.68
CA THR A 167 -24.72 -15.73 -3.10
C THR A 167 -24.64 -15.76 -1.58
N PRO A 168 -24.68 -14.59 -0.89
CA PRO A 168 -24.67 -14.55 0.58
C PRO A 168 -25.77 -15.40 1.21
N LYS A 169 -26.95 -15.47 0.59
CA LYS A 169 -28.07 -16.29 1.06
C LYS A 169 -27.74 -17.79 0.95
N GLN A 170 -27.27 -18.24 -0.22
CA GLN A 170 -26.85 -19.64 -0.42
C GLN A 170 -25.71 -20.02 0.53
N TYR A 171 -24.77 -19.12 0.76
CA TYR A 171 -23.65 -19.35 1.67
C TYR A 171 -24.14 -19.59 3.10
N ARG A 172 -25.11 -18.80 3.60
CA ARG A 172 -25.73 -18.99 4.92
C ARG A 172 -26.47 -20.33 5.01
N GLU A 173 -27.31 -20.64 4.05
CA GLU A 173 -28.08 -21.89 4.02
C GLU A 173 -27.16 -23.13 3.96
N HIS A 174 -26.02 -23.04 3.31
CA HIS A 174 -25.07 -24.15 3.19
C HIS A 174 -24.30 -24.44 4.50
N ILE A 175 -24.20 -23.46 5.39
CA ILE A 175 -23.49 -23.60 6.68
C ILE A 175 -24.46 -24.14 7.77
N GLU A 176 -25.76 -23.93 7.61
CA GLU A 176 -26.80 -24.41 8.54
C GLU A 176 -27.12 -25.91 8.36
N LEU A 177 -26.52 -26.57 7.34
CA LEU A 177 -26.58 -28.00 7.06
C LEU A 177 -25.36 -28.72 7.64
#